data_6140e3375d2761211e7e730d38276022
#
_entry.id   6140e3375d2761211e7e730d38276022
#
_cell.length_a   1.000
_cell.length_b   1.000
_cell.length_c   1.000
_cell.angle_alpha   90.00
_cell.angle_beta   90.00
_cell.angle_gamma   90.00
#
_symmetry.space_group_name_H-M   'P 1'
#
loop_
_entity.id
_entity.type
_entity.pdbx_description
1 polymer ?
#
loop_
_entity_poly.entity_id
_entity_poly.type
_entity_poly.pdbx_seq_one_letter_code
_entity_poly.pdbx_strand_id
1 'polypeptide(L)'
;MLNSPGNFTASKLAWIKENEPAIYEQIDKIMLPGDYIAMKLSGEICTTVSGLSEGMFWDFKNNRVADFLMDYYGFDSSLIADIKPTFAEQGRVNAIAAKELGLKEGTPITYRAGDQPNNALSLNVFNPGEIASTAGTSGVVYGVNGEVNYDPQSRVNTFAHVNHTIDQTRLGVLLCINGTGILNSWVKRNIAPEGISYNEMNVLASKAPIGSAGISILPFGNGAERMLNNKEIGCSIRGLDFNAHGKHHIIRAAQEGIV
;
A
#
# COMPACT_ATOMS: atom_id res chain seq x y z
N MET A 1 1.04 17.01 1.79
CA MET A 1 -0.11 16.15 2.10
C MET A 1 -0.02 14.92 1.22
N LEU A 2 -0.13 13.76 1.76
CA LEU A 2 0.50 12.60 1.16
C LEU A 2 -0.43 11.68 0.38
N ASN A 3 -1.76 11.87 0.40
CA ASN A 3 -2.65 10.99 -0.36
C ASN A 3 -4.07 11.53 -0.50
N SER A 4 -4.88 10.83 -1.33
CA SER A 4 -6.33 11.02 -1.28
C SER A 4 -6.79 10.88 0.17
N PRO A 5 -7.35 11.90 0.77
CA PRO A 5 -7.64 11.92 2.21
C PRO A 5 -8.49 10.74 2.67
N GLY A 6 -9.47 10.32 1.88
CA GLY A 6 -10.43 9.29 2.27
C GLY A 6 -9.84 7.90 2.58
N ASN A 7 -8.60 7.63 2.20
CA ASN A 7 -7.99 6.31 2.40
C ASN A 7 -7.32 6.13 3.77
N PHE A 8 -7.07 7.23 4.50
CA PHE A 8 -6.27 7.18 5.71
C PHE A 8 -7.10 7.27 7.00
N THR A 9 -6.53 6.75 8.08
CA THR A 9 -7.17 6.71 9.39
C THR A 9 -7.52 8.09 9.90
N ALA A 10 -6.62 9.08 9.75
CA ALA A 10 -6.88 10.45 10.19
C ALA A 10 -8.12 11.05 9.50
N SER A 11 -8.28 10.86 8.20
CA SER A 11 -9.43 11.38 7.45
C SER A 11 -10.72 10.66 7.77
N LYS A 12 -10.65 9.34 8.02
CA LYS A 12 -11.81 8.55 8.47
C LYS A 12 -12.26 8.97 9.87
N LEU A 13 -11.29 9.23 10.76
CA LEU A 13 -11.58 9.74 12.10
C LEU A 13 -12.22 11.13 12.05
N ALA A 14 -11.71 12.02 11.17
CA ALA A 14 -12.31 13.33 10.96
C ALA A 14 -13.75 13.22 10.48
N TRP A 15 -14.00 12.33 9.52
CA TRP A 15 -15.36 12.08 9.03
C TRP A 15 -16.29 11.59 10.16
N ILE A 16 -15.84 10.65 11.01
CA ILE A 16 -16.62 10.16 12.15
C ILE A 16 -16.90 11.30 13.12
N LYS A 17 -15.91 12.14 13.42
CA LYS A 17 -16.08 13.29 14.31
C LYS A 17 -17.14 14.27 13.81
N GLU A 18 -17.17 14.53 12.51
CA GLU A 18 -18.10 15.48 11.88
C GLU A 18 -19.51 14.90 11.69
N ASN A 19 -19.62 13.63 11.33
CA ASN A 19 -20.89 13.03 10.89
C ASN A 19 -21.51 12.11 11.94
N GLU A 20 -20.71 11.56 12.87
CA GLU A 20 -21.14 10.61 13.91
C GLU A 20 -20.57 11.01 15.27
N PRO A 21 -20.81 12.26 15.76
CA PRO A 21 -20.16 12.78 16.97
C PRO A 21 -20.43 11.93 18.22
N ALA A 22 -21.61 11.34 18.34
CA ALA A 22 -21.96 10.45 19.46
C ALA A 22 -21.12 9.15 19.47
N ILE A 23 -20.67 8.69 18.31
CA ILE A 23 -19.71 7.57 18.20
C ILE A 23 -18.32 8.07 18.53
N TYR A 24 -17.93 9.25 17.99
CA TYR A 24 -16.61 9.82 18.25
C TYR A 24 -16.34 10.01 19.75
N GLU A 25 -17.30 10.50 20.52
CA GLU A 25 -17.19 10.69 21.96
C GLU A 25 -16.96 9.39 22.75
N GLN A 26 -17.27 8.24 22.17
CA GLN A 26 -17.07 6.93 22.79
C GLN A 26 -15.75 6.26 22.37
N ILE A 27 -14.98 6.87 21.48
CA ILE A 27 -13.70 6.30 21.04
C ILE A 27 -12.65 6.48 22.13
N ASP A 28 -12.15 5.37 22.66
CA ASP A 28 -11.02 5.37 23.59
C ASP A 28 -9.69 5.42 22.85
N LYS A 29 -9.50 4.56 21.83
CA LYS A 29 -8.27 4.48 21.06
C LYS A 29 -8.54 4.27 19.57
N ILE A 30 -7.65 4.78 18.74
CA ILE A 30 -7.61 4.49 17.30
C ILE A 30 -6.55 3.44 17.01
N MET A 31 -6.88 2.50 16.12
CA MET A 31 -6.01 1.37 15.80
C MET A 31 -6.10 1.04 14.31
N LEU A 32 -4.99 0.60 13.75
CA LEU A 32 -5.03 -0.15 12.50
C LEU A 32 -5.50 -1.60 12.74
N PRO A 33 -5.98 -2.30 11.71
CA PRO A 33 -6.43 -3.69 11.87
C PRO A 33 -5.41 -4.60 12.55
N GLY A 34 -4.11 -4.45 12.24
CA GLY A 34 -3.05 -5.23 12.89
C GLY A 34 -2.90 -4.95 14.39
N ASP A 35 -3.09 -3.69 14.81
CA ASP A 35 -3.08 -3.31 16.22
C ASP A 35 -4.28 -3.91 16.96
N TYR A 36 -5.46 -3.83 16.34
CA TYR A 36 -6.68 -4.42 16.90
C TYR A 36 -6.56 -5.94 17.09
N ILE A 37 -6.06 -6.66 16.08
CA ILE A 37 -5.86 -8.11 16.20
C ILE A 37 -4.86 -8.45 17.30
N ALA A 38 -3.75 -7.72 17.39
CA ALA A 38 -2.76 -7.93 18.45
C ALA A 38 -3.35 -7.62 19.84
N MET A 39 -4.16 -6.58 19.97
CA MET A 39 -4.90 -6.30 21.20
C MET A 39 -5.84 -7.45 21.56
N LYS A 40 -6.59 -7.99 20.62
CA LYS A 40 -7.49 -9.14 20.86
C LYS A 40 -6.71 -10.39 21.31
N LEU A 41 -5.49 -10.59 20.79
CA LEU A 41 -4.64 -11.71 21.16
C LEU A 41 -3.99 -11.54 22.54
N SER A 42 -3.60 -10.32 22.91
CA SER A 42 -2.79 -10.06 24.11
C SER A 42 -3.54 -9.35 25.24
N GLY A 43 -4.48 -8.51 24.92
CA GLY A 43 -5.07 -7.51 25.82
C GLY A 43 -4.29 -6.20 25.89
N GLU A 44 -3.10 -6.12 25.25
CA GLU A 44 -2.26 -4.92 25.26
C GLU A 44 -2.70 -3.93 24.16
N ILE A 45 -2.86 -2.65 24.54
CA ILE A 45 -3.26 -1.57 23.65
C ILE A 45 -2.01 -0.79 23.26
N CYS A 46 -1.45 -1.08 22.08
CA CYS A 46 -0.28 -0.37 21.57
C CYS A 46 -0.27 -0.32 20.04
N THR A 47 0.51 0.60 19.51
CA THR A 47 0.74 0.80 18.07
C THR A 47 2.23 0.91 17.77
N THR A 48 2.59 1.15 16.52
CA THR A 48 3.98 1.35 16.08
C THR A 48 4.12 2.63 15.25
N VAL A 49 5.33 3.15 15.09
CA VAL A 49 5.60 4.25 14.17
C VAL A 49 5.18 3.89 12.74
N SER A 50 5.37 2.65 12.31
CA SER A 50 4.88 2.15 11.02
C SER A 50 3.36 2.34 10.89
N GLY A 51 2.59 1.88 11.88
CA GLY A 51 1.13 2.04 11.90
C GLY A 51 0.70 3.50 11.93
N LEU A 52 1.29 4.32 12.79
CA LEU A 52 0.97 5.76 12.87
C LEU A 52 1.27 6.49 11.56
N SER A 53 2.38 6.15 10.89
CA SER A 53 2.73 6.76 9.61
C SER A 53 1.72 6.42 8.50
N GLU A 54 1.22 5.20 8.46
CA GLU A 54 0.13 4.82 7.54
C GLU A 54 -1.18 5.51 7.87
N GLY A 55 -1.45 5.72 9.15
CA GLY A 55 -2.61 6.49 9.63
C GLY A 55 -2.53 8.00 9.39
N MET A 56 -1.36 8.52 8.96
CA MET A 56 -0.99 9.94 8.86
C MET A 56 -0.82 10.65 10.21
N PHE A 57 -0.55 9.93 11.27
CA PHE A 57 -0.38 10.48 12.62
C PHE A 57 1.09 10.66 13.04
N TRP A 58 2.06 10.41 12.16
CA TRP A 58 3.48 10.53 12.47
C TRP A 58 4.16 11.69 11.74
N ASP A 59 4.88 12.51 12.49
CA ASP A 59 5.74 13.58 11.98
C ASP A 59 7.19 13.10 11.91
N PHE A 60 7.64 12.73 10.73
CA PHE A 60 9.02 12.26 10.50
C PHE A 60 10.09 13.34 10.74
N LYS A 61 9.75 14.62 10.61
CA LYS A 61 10.71 15.70 10.79
C LYS A 61 11.08 15.87 12.26
N ASN A 62 10.10 15.70 13.14
CA ASN A 62 10.26 15.89 14.57
C ASN A 62 10.25 14.57 15.35
N ASN A 63 10.11 13.41 14.67
CA ASN A 63 10.06 12.06 15.24
C ASN A 63 9.06 11.92 16.40
N ARG A 64 7.83 12.37 16.17
CA ARG A 64 6.75 12.34 17.15
C ARG A 64 5.38 12.24 16.48
N VAL A 65 4.34 12.09 17.28
CA VAL A 65 2.96 12.23 16.80
C VAL A 65 2.80 13.59 16.10
N ALA A 66 2.04 13.61 15.02
CA ALA A 66 1.81 14.80 14.21
C ALA A 66 0.86 15.79 14.91
N ASP A 67 1.34 16.50 15.93
CA ASP A 67 0.55 17.43 16.73
C ASP A 67 -0.21 18.42 15.86
N PHE A 68 0.44 18.96 14.82
CA PHE A 68 -0.20 19.91 13.89
C PHE A 68 -1.45 19.33 13.21
N LEU A 69 -1.49 18.01 12.98
CA LEU A 69 -2.66 17.33 12.41
C LEU A 69 -3.70 17.06 13.48
N MET A 70 -3.26 16.66 14.68
CA MET A 70 -4.16 16.48 15.83
C MET A 70 -4.89 17.79 16.14
N ASP A 71 -4.15 18.90 16.21
CA ASP A 71 -4.68 20.24 16.46
C ASP A 71 -5.62 20.71 15.35
N TYR A 72 -5.24 20.49 14.08
CA TYR A 72 -6.06 20.89 12.92
C TYR A 72 -7.45 20.25 12.93
N TYR A 73 -7.54 18.97 13.26
CA TYR A 73 -8.82 18.25 13.36
C TYR A 73 -9.42 18.33 14.76
N GLY A 74 -8.71 18.88 15.74
CA GLY A 74 -9.12 18.91 17.15
C GLY A 74 -9.27 17.49 17.71
N PHE A 75 -8.36 16.59 17.38
CA PHE A 75 -8.31 15.26 17.96
C PHE A 75 -7.62 15.29 19.32
N ASP A 76 -8.12 14.53 20.27
CA ASP A 76 -7.46 14.37 21.56
C ASP A 76 -6.25 13.43 21.41
N SER A 77 -5.12 13.82 21.99
CA SER A 77 -3.89 13.01 21.95
C SER A 77 -4.04 11.67 22.69
N SER A 78 -4.97 11.58 23.61
CA SER A 78 -5.29 10.33 24.31
C SER A 78 -5.83 9.23 23.38
N LEU A 79 -6.30 9.58 22.19
CA LEU A 79 -6.74 8.62 21.17
C LEU A 79 -5.57 7.78 20.60
N ILE A 80 -4.34 8.26 20.72
CA ILE A 80 -3.15 7.52 20.27
C ILE A 80 -2.78 6.49 21.34
N ALA A 81 -2.61 5.23 20.90
CA ALA A 81 -2.15 4.15 21.77
C ALA A 81 -0.64 4.26 22.05
N ASP A 82 -0.17 3.54 23.08
CA ASP A 82 1.26 3.48 23.45
C ASP A 82 2.10 3.01 22.26
N ILE A 83 3.18 3.74 21.97
CA ILE A 83 4.04 3.46 20.82
C ILE A 83 5.12 2.46 21.21
N LYS A 84 5.17 1.34 20.52
CA LYS A 84 6.22 0.32 20.65
C LYS A 84 7.09 0.29 19.38
N PRO A 85 8.37 -0.12 19.48
CA PRO A 85 9.17 -0.39 18.28
C PRO A 85 8.54 -1.48 17.41
N THR A 86 8.73 -1.39 16.10
CA THR A 86 8.18 -2.38 15.15
C THR A 86 8.66 -3.80 15.46
N PHE A 87 9.95 -3.96 15.76
CA PHE A 87 10.56 -5.21 16.23
C PHE A 87 10.81 -5.17 17.74
N ALA A 88 9.76 -5.43 18.53
CA ALA A 88 9.84 -5.51 19.98
C ALA A 88 8.71 -6.38 20.53
N GLU A 89 8.81 -6.83 21.75
CA GLU A 89 7.70 -7.49 22.43
C GLU A 89 6.58 -6.46 22.66
N GLN A 90 5.47 -6.69 21.98
CA GLN A 90 4.31 -5.80 21.94
C GLN A 90 3.12 -6.35 22.75
N GLY A 91 3.30 -7.52 23.33
CA GLY A 91 2.33 -8.24 24.13
C GLY A 91 2.55 -9.75 24.03
N ARG A 92 1.76 -10.51 24.75
CA ARG A 92 1.78 -11.99 24.74
C ARG A 92 0.36 -12.52 24.58
N VAL A 93 0.23 -13.63 23.86
CA VAL A 93 -1.06 -14.31 23.70
C VAL A 93 -1.63 -14.65 25.08
N ASN A 94 -2.82 -14.15 25.37
CA ASN A 94 -3.51 -14.37 26.63
C ASN A 94 -4.23 -15.74 26.66
N ALA A 95 -4.66 -16.18 27.85
CA ALA A 95 -5.32 -17.46 28.03
C ALA A 95 -6.61 -17.63 27.20
N ILE A 96 -7.38 -16.54 27.01
CA ILE A 96 -8.62 -16.56 26.25
C ILE A 96 -8.35 -16.82 24.78
N ALA A 97 -7.48 -16.02 24.16
CA ALA A 97 -7.09 -16.17 22.76
C ALA A 97 -6.40 -17.51 22.51
N ALA A 98 -5.54 -17.95 23.45
CA ALA A 98 -4.89 -19.25 23.38
C ALA A 98 -5.90 -20.38 23.26
N LYS A 99 -6.92 -20.36 24.10
CA LYS A 99 -7.98 -21.38 24.13
C LYS A 99 -8.86 -21.35 22.88
N GLU A 100 -9.28 -20.14 22.45
CA GLU A 100 -10.18 -19.96 21.30
C GLU A 100 -9.53 -20.33 19.97
N LEU A 101 -8.24 -20.03 19.81
CA LEU A 101 -7.52 -20.16 18.56
C LEU A 101 -6.58 -21.36 18.50
N GLY A 102 -6.47 -22.14 19.58
CA GLY A 102 -5.52 -23.25 19.66
C GLY A 102 -4.05 -22.82 19.71
N LEU A 103 -3.78 -21.61 20.18
CA LEU A 103 -2.43 -21.07 20.31
C LEU A 103 -1.84 -21.41 21.68
N LYS A 104 -0.51 -21.31 21.79
CA LYS A 104 0.16 -21.45 23.09
C LYS A 104 0.06 -20.13 23.86
N GLU A 105 -0.50 -20.17 25.07
CA GLU A 105 -0.48 -19.04 25.99
C GLU A 105 0.95 -18.54 26.26
N GLY A 106 1.10 -17.21 26.37
CA GLY A 106 2.38 -16.57 26.60
C GLY A 106 3.27 -16.46 25.35
N THR A 107 2.83 -16.92 24.18
CA THR A 107 3.56 -16.68 22.91
C THR A 107 3.72 -15.18 22.68
N PRO A 108 4.97 -14.67 22.52
CA PRO A 108 5.20 -13.24 22.34
C PRO A 108 4.71 -12.77 20.96
N ILE A 109 4.12 -11.57 20.92
CA ILE A 109 3.81 -10.82 19.71
C ILE A 109 4.93 -9.80 19.55
N THR A 110 5.78 -9.97 18.53
CA THR A 110 7.06 -9.26 18.44
C THR A 110 7.20 -8.37 17.20
N TYR A 111 6.14 -8.29 16.37
CA TYR A 111 6.21 -7.56 15.12
C TYR A 111 4.81 -7.16 14.63
N ARG A 112 4.70 -5.91 14.19
CA ARG A 112 3.57 -5.40 13.39
C ARG A 112 4.07 -4.31 12.47
N ALA A 113 3.55 -4.29 11.26
CA ALA A 113 3.75 -3.22 10.30
C ALA A 113 2.53 -3.13 9.37
N GLY A 114 2.46 -2.08 8.59
CA GLY A 114 1.51 -1.97 7.51
C GLY A 114 1.77 -2.97 6.37
N ASP A 115 0.82 -3.11 5.47
CA ASP A 115 0.86 -4.13 4.41
C ASP A 115 2.02 -3.93 3.44
N GLN A 116 2.29 -2.72 3.00
CA GLN A 116 3.32 -2.45 2.00
C GLN A 116 4.76 -2.56 2.56
N PRO A 117 5.08 -1.99 3.74
CA PRO A 117 6.34 -2.26 4.41
C PRO A 117 6.55 -3.76 4.69
N ASN A 118 5.48 -4.49 5.04
CA ASN A 118 5.54 -5.93 5.29
C ASN A 118 5.79 -6.73 4.00
N ASN A 119 5.21 -6.34 2.86
CA ASN A 119 5.50 -6.95 1.57
C ASN A 119 6.98 -6.75 1.19
N ALA A 120 7.54 -5.56 1.40
CA ALA A 120 8.96 -5.29 1.17
C ALA A 120 9.86 -6.15 2.08
N LEU A 121 9.50 -6.31 3.35
CA LEU A 121 10.18 -7.23 4.28
C LEU A 121 10.20 -8.66 3.72
N SER A 122 9.09 -9.16 3.19
CA SER A 122 9.01 -10.52 2.63
C SER A 122 9.92 -10.75 1.44
N LEU A 123 10.30 -9.68 0.75
CA LEU A 123 11.24 -9.67 -0.39
C LEU A 123 12.68 -9.33 0.03
N ASN A 124 12.96 -9.27 1.32
CA ASN A 124 14.28 -8.90 1.88
C ASN A 124 14.76 -7.50 1.47
N VAL A 125 13.82 -6.56 1.33
CA VAL A 125 14.10 -5.16 0.99
C VAL A 125 14.14 -4.34 2.27
N PHE A 126 15.33 -3.83 2.65
CA PHE A 126 15.58 -3.14 3.92
C PHE A 126 16.35 -1.84 3.81
N ASN A 127 17.18 -1.70 2.77
CA ASN A 127 18.17 -0.64 2.69
C ASN A 127 17.78 0.44 1.68
N PRO A 128 18.24 1.69 1.87
CA PRO A 128 18.04 2.74 0.88
C PRO A 128 18.53 2.33 -0.49
N GLY A 129 17.70 2.58 -1.51
CA GLY A 129 17.96 2.20 -2.90
C GLY A 129 17.41 0.83 -3.29
N GLU A 130 17.02 -0.01 -2.33
CA GLU A 130 16.34 -1.27 -2.62
C GLU A 130 14.87 -1.04 -2.94
N ILE A 131 14.33 -1.86 -3.85
CA ILE A 131 12.98 -1.72 -4.37
C ILE A 131 12.24 -3.06 -4.32
N ALA A 132 10.99 -3.03 -3.86
CA ALA A 132 10.03 -4.12 -3.97
C ALA A 132 8.92 -3.74 -4.95
N SER A 133 8.51 -4.66 -5.80
CA SER A 133 7.37 -4.46 -6.70
C SER A 133 6.32 -5.53 -6.49
N THR A 134 5.07 -5.12 -6.45
CA THR A 134 3.91 -6.01 -6.34
C THR A 134 3.04 -5.84 -7.57
N ALA A 135 2.77 -6.92 -8.28
CA ALA A 135 1.91 -6.95 -9.45
C ALA A 135 0.58 -7.63 -9.11
N GLY A 136 -0.34 -6.86 -8.56
CA GLY A 136 -1.73 -7.27 -8.31
C GLY A 136 -2.68 -6.65 -9.33
N THR A 137 -3.95 -6.44 -8.95
CA THR A 137 -4.93 -5.65 -9.73
C THR A 137 -4.37 -4.28 -10.05
N SER A 138 -3.78 -3.63 -9.05
CA SER A 138 -2.91 -2.46 -9.20
C SER A 138 -1.45 -2.89 -9.08
N GLY A 139 -0.55 -2.15 -9.73
CA GLY A 139 0.90 -2.29 -9.54
C GLY A 139 1.38 -1.34 -8.46
N VAL A 140 2.26 -1.84 -7.60
CA VAL A 140 2.91 -1.04 -6.58
C VAL A 140 4.42 -1.15 -6.75
N VAL A 141 5.10 -0.02 -6.75
CA VAL A 141 6.55 0.07 -6.63
C VAL A 141 6.86 0.75 -5.29
N TYR A 142 7.59 0.05 -4.45
CA TYR A 142 7.94 0.48 -3.10
C TYR A 142 9.46 0.54 -2.98
N GLY A 143 10.01 1.73 -2.83
CA GLY A 143 11.45 1.96 -2.69
C GLY A 143 11.80 2.43 -1.29
N VAL A 144 12.90 1.93 -0.71
CA VAL A 144 13.39 2.40 0.59
C VAL A 144 14.27 3.63 0.41
N ASN A 145 14.00 4.69 1.18
CA ASN A 145 14.77 5.92 1.23
C ASN A 145 15.38 6.10 2.63
N GLY A 146 16.61 6.61 2.69
CA GLY A 146 17.35 6.89 3.93
C GLY A 146 17.17 8.32 4.47
N GLU A 147 16.39 9.15 3.81
CA GLU A 147 16.22 10.56 4.15
C GLU A 147 14.74 10.93 4.30
N VAL A 148 14.46 11.92 5.16
CA VAL A 148 13.12 12.49 5.27
C VAL A 148 12.84 13.36 4.05
N ASN A 149 12.10 12.80 3.10
CA ASN A 149 11.75 13.47 1.86
C ASN A 149 10.27 13.21 1.50
N TYR A 150 9.69 14.09 0.71
CA TYR A 150 8.31 13.95 0.24
C TYR A 150 8.17 14.51 -1.17
N ASP A 151 7.20 14.01 -1.92
CA ASP A 151 6.84 14.57 -3.21
C ASP A 151 5.90 15.78 -3.04
N PRO A 152 6.31 17.01 -3.41
CA PRO A 152 5.47 18.21 -3.29
C PRO A 152 4.17 18.13 -4.08
N GLN A 153 4.12 17.28 -5.11
CA GLN A 153 2.92 17.04 -5.92
C GLN A 153 2.05 15.89 -5.39
N SER A 154 2.46 15.28 -4.28
CA SER A 154 1.72 14.17 -3.64
C SER A 154 1.44 12.98 -4.58
N ARG A 155 2.33 12.67 -5.52
CA ARG A 155 2.19 11.56 -6.49
C ARG A 155 2.50 10.20 -5.88
N VAL A 156 3.25 10.19 -4.79
CA VAL A 156 3.65 8.99 -4.04
C VAL A 156 3.31 9.13 -2.56
N ASN A 157 3.28 8.02 -1.85
CA ASN A 157 3.17 8.00 -0.39
C ASN A 157 4.53 7.78 0.24
N THR A 158 4.71 8.26 1.46
CA THR A 158 5.89 7.98 2.27
C THR A 158 5.45 7.46 3.63
N PHE A 159 5.93 6.28 4.02
CA PHE A 159 5.62 5.61 5.28
C PHE A 159 6.90 5.22 6.02
N ALA A 160 6.82 4.98 7.32
CA ALA A 160 7.92 4.34 8.03
C ALA A 160 8.08 2.90 7.53
N HIS A 161 9.27 2.57 7.07
CA HIS A 161 9.62 1.20 6.74
C HIS A 161 9.77 0.36 8.02
N VAL A 162 9.70 -0.97 7.90
CA VAL A 162 9.70 -1.88 9.06
C VAL A 162 10.89 -1.69 10.00
N ASN A 163 12.05 -1.34 9.47
CA ASN A 163 13.29 -1.12 10.23
C ASN A 163 13.62 0.38 10.43
N HIS A 164 12.63 1.25 10.29
CA HIS A 164 12.78 2.66 10.64
C HIS A 164 12.93 2.82 12.17
N THR A 165 13.92 3.61 12.56
CA THR A 165 14.13 4.04 13.96
C THR A 165 14.45 5.54 14.00
N ILE A 166 14.44 6.13 15.20
CA ILE A 166 14.83 7.55 15.39
C ILE A 166 16.27 7.79 14.92
N ASP A 167 17.16 6.84 15.18
CA ASP A 167 18.58 6.96 14.84
C ASP A 167 18.89 6.57 13.39
N GLN A 168 17.98 5.81 12.77
CA GLN A 168 18.18 5.29 11.43
C GLN A 168 16.92 5.48 10.58
N THR A 169 16.90 6.55 9.81
CA THR A 169 15.79 6.82 8.90
C THR A 169 15.70 5.75 7.81
N ARG A 170 14.53 5.13 7.72
CA ARG A 170 14.14 4.17 6.68
C ARG A 170 12.70 4.44 6.31
N LEU A 171 12.48 5.08 5.17
CA LEU A 171 11.16 5.45 4.69
C LEU A 171 10.83 4.67 3.43
N GLY A 172 9.67 4.08 3.39
CA GLY A 172 9.15 3.46 2.19
C GLY A 172 8.39 4.48 1.34
N VAL A 173 8.86 4.70 0.13
CA VAL A 173 8.21 5.55 -0.87
C VAL A 173 7.41 4.65 -1.81
N LEU A 174 6.11 4.83 -1.82
CA LEU A 174 5.16 3.98 -2.52
C LEU A 174 4.53 4.71 -3.71
N LEU A 175 4.72 4.15 -4.91
CA LEU A 175 4.00 4.49 -6.12
C LEU A 175 2.97 3.40 -6.41
N CYS A 176 1.72 3.79 -6.64
CA CYS A 176 0.66 2.89 -7.09
C CYS A 176 0.19 3.29 -8.48
N ILE A 177 0.02 2.31 -9.37
CA ILE A 177 -0.56 2.44 -10.70
C ILE A 177 -1.79 1.53 -10.76
N ASN A 178 -2.98 2.12 -10.91
CA ASN A 178 -4.24 1.40 -10.78
C ASN A 178 -4.52 0.44 -11.94
N GLY A 179 -3.97 0.72 -13.12
CA GLY A 179 -4.33 0.05 -14.37
C GLY A 179 -3.52 -1.22 -14.72
N THR A 180 -2.67 -1.75 -13.85
CA THR A 180 -1.69 -2.79 -14.19
C THR A 180 -2.29 -4.19 -14.40
N GLY A 181 -2.43 -4.99 -13.35
CA GLY A 181 -2.94 -6.36 -13.46
C GLY A 181 -4.37 -6.45 -13.99
N ILE A 182 -5.17 -5.40 -13.77
CA ILE A 182 -6.52 -5.32 -14.35
C ILE A 182 -6.45 -5.23 -15.88
N LEU A 183 -5.46 -4.54 -16.47
CA LEU A 183 -5.24 -4.54 -17.91
C LEU A 183 -4.93 -5.95 -18.42
N ASN A 184 -4.03 -6.68 -17.75
CA ASN A 184 -3.70 -8.05 -18.14
C ASN A 184 -4.94 -8.96 -18.11
N SER A 185 -5.76 -8.86 -17.07
CA SER A 185 -6.99 -9.63 -16.97
C SER A 185 -8.07 -9.20 -17.97
N TRP A 186 -8.14 -7.90 -18.29
CA TRP A 186 -9.03 -7.40 -19.33
C TRP A 186 -8.65 -7.93 -20.71
N VAL A 187 -7.35 -7.89 -21.05
CA VAL A 187 -6.82 -8.43 -22.30
C VAL A 187 -7.10 -9.93 -22.41
N LYS A 188 -6.94 -10.67 -21.31
CA LYS A 188 -7.28 -12.11 -21.28
C LYS A 188 -8.75 -12.36 -21.62
N ARG A 189 -9.67 -11.57 -21.08
CA ARG A 189 -11.10 -11.77 -21.24
C ARG A 189 -11.65 -11.30 -22.59
N ASN A 190 -11.04 -10.23 -23.18
CA ASN A 190 -11.63 -9.52 -24.30
C ASN A 190 -10.83 -9.66 -25.62
N ILE A 191 -9.53 -9.95 -25.55
CA ILE A 191 -8.64 -9.98 -26.71
C ILE A 191 -8.09 -11.40 -26.97
N ALA A 192 -7.65 -12.08 -25.89
CA ALA A 192 -7.10 -13.42 -26.02
C ALA A 192 -8.16 -14.46 -26.45
N PRO A 193 -7.76 -15.64 -26.98
CA PRO A 193 -8.70 -16.72 -27.24
C PRO A 193 -9.47 -17.13 -25.99
N GLU A 194 -10.74 -17.50 -26.19
CA GLU A 194 -11.60 -17.95 -25.09
C GLU A 194 -11.01 -19.18 -24.39
N GLY A 195 -11.11 -19.22 -23.06
CA GLY A 195 -10.63 -20.33 -22.23
C GLY A 195 -9.10 -20.39 -22.03
N ILE A 196 -8.32 -19.48 -22.65
CA ILE A 196 -6.87 -19.50 -22.54
C ILE A 196 -6.41 -19.31 -21.08
N SER A 197 -5.41 -20.09 -20.65
CA SER A 197 -4.71 -19.88 -19.39
C SER A 197 -3.73 -18.69 -19.48
N TYR A 198 -3.27 -18.15 -18.34
CA TYR A 198 -2.23 -17.11 -18.37
C TYR A 198 -0.91 -17.61 -18.94
N ASN A 199 -0.55 -18.87 -18.71
CA ASN A 199 0.66 -19.47 -19.29
C ASN A 199 0.59 -19.51 -20.82
N GLU A 200 -0.52 -19.98 -21.38
CA GLU A 200 -0.72 -20.00 -22.84
C GLU A 200 -0.78 -18.58 -23.42
N MET A 201 -1.37 -17.62 -22.68
CA MET A 201 -1.37 -16.22 -23.06
C MET A 201 0.07 -15.65 -23.12
N ASN A 202 0.94 -16.01 -22.18
CA ASN A 202 2.34 -15.64 -22.20
C ASN A 202 3.10 -16.26 -23.39
N VAL A 203 2.83 -17.54 -23.70
CA VAL A 203 3.36 -18.21 -24.91
C VAL A 203 2.87 -17.52 -26.18
N LEU A 204 1.62 -17.05 -26.21
CA LEU A 204 1.09 -16.31 -27.35
C LEU A 204 1.78 -14.94 -27.47
N ALA A 205 1.96 -14.20 -26.37
CA ALA A 205 2.67 -12.94 -26.34
C ALA A 205 4.13 -13.05 -26.81
N SER A 206 4.81 -14.16 -26.47
CA SER A 206 6.23 -14.37 -26.86
C SER A 206 6.45 -14.54 -28.37
N LYS A 207 5.39 -14.70 -29.17
CA LYS A 207 5.44 -14.71 -30.63
C LYS A 207 5.64 -13.32 -31.24
N ALA A 208 5.32 -12.26 -30.49
CA ALA A 208 5.62 -10.90 -30.87
C ALA A 208 7.04 -10.49 -30.42
N PRO A 209 7.77 -9.68 -31.20
CA PRO A 209 9.05 -9.15 -30.78
C PRO A 209 8.92 -8.23 -29.58
N ILE A 210 10.03 -8.00 -28.86
CA ILE A 210 10.12 -6.94 -27.84
C ILE A 210 9.79 -5.60 -28.51
N GLY A 211 8.99 -4.76 -27.82
CA GLY A 211 8.44 -3.53 -28.37
C GLY A 211 7.21 -3.76 -29.24
N SER A 212 6.65 -5.00 -29.26
CA SER A 212 5.39 -5.35 -29.91
C SER A 212 5.24 -4.84 -31.34
N ALA A 213 6.33 -4.81 -32.11
CA ALA A 213 6.42 -4.24 -33.45
C ALA A 213 5.92 -2.79 -33.56
N GLY A 214 6.08 -1.99 -32.50
CA GLY A 214 5.69 -0.57 -32.46
C GLY A 214 4.35 -0.27 -31.81
N ILE A 215 3.60 -1.28 -31.34
CA ILE A 215 2.43 -1.04 -30.50
C ILE A 215 2.86 -0.66 -29.09
N SER A 216 2.28 0.38 -28.51
CA SER A 216 2.39 0.69 -27.10
C SER A 216 1.00 0.83 -26.45
N ILE A 217 0.88 0.35 -25.21
CA ILE A 217 -0.36 0.47 -24.43
C ILE A 217 -0.04 1.20 -23.14
N LEU A 218 -0.78 2.27 -22.85
CA LEU A 218 -0.73 2.98 -21.58
C LEU A 218 -1.85 2.42 -20.67
N PRO A 219 -1.52 1.90 -19.48
CA PRO A 219 -2.44 1.06 -18.70
C PRO A 219 -3.41 1.85 -17.81
N PHE A 220 -3.68 3.12 -18.06
CA PHE A 220 -4.42 4.03 -17.19
C PHE A 220 -5.94 3.90 -17.29
N GLY A 221 -6.46 2.69 -17.49
CA GLY A 221 -7.89 2.43 -17.71
C GLY A 221 -8.68 2.02 -16.44
N ASN A 222 -8.15 2.26 -15.24
CA ASN A 222 -8.78 1.87 -13.98
C ASN A 222 -9.01 3.08 -13.06
N GLY A 223 -9.66 4.13 -13.57
CA GLY A 223 -9.96 5.36 -12.85
C GLY A 223 -8.80 6.36 -12.80
N ALA A 224 -8.83 7.22 -11.80
CA ALA A 224 -7.86 8.28 -11.64
C ALA A 224 -6.49 7.75 -11.22
N GLU A 225 -5.44 8.27 -11.85
CA GLU A 225 -4.06 7.93 -11.53
C GLU A 225 -3.40 9.06 -10.72
N ARG A 226 -3.00 8.73 -9.51
CA ARG A 226 -2.38 9.70 -8.61
C ARG A 226 -1.09 10.29 -9.16
N MET A 227 -0.25 9.47 -9.80
CA MET A 227 0.97 9.93 -10.45
C MET A 227 0.73 10.97 -11.56
N LEU A 228 -0.50 11.03 -12.07
CA LEU A 228 -0.97 11.98 -13.07
C LEU A 228 -1.85 13.09 -12.47
N ASN A 229 -1.64 13.45 -11.21
CA ASN A 229 -2.44 14.45 -10.48
C ASN A 229 -3.93 14.09 -10.40
N ASN A 230 -4.25 12.82 -10.16
CA ASN A 230 -5.60 12.26 -10.10
C ASN A 230 -6.42 12.47 -11.40
N LYS A 231 -5.77 12.53 -12.55
CA LYS A 231 -6.47 12.58 -13.83
C LYS A 231 -6.93 11.20 -14.27
N GLU A 232 -8.14 11.12 -14.79
CA GLU A 232 -8.66 9.98 -15.51
C GLU A 232 -8.38 10.18 -17.00
N ILE A 233 -7.31 9.55 -17.51
CA ILE A 233 -6.94 9.70 -18.93
C ILE A 233 -7.33 8.49 -19.77
N GLY A 234 -7.75 7.41 -19.14
CA GLY A 234 -8.09 6.14 -19.78
C GLY A 234 -6.89 5.36 -20.33
N CYS A 235 -7.16 4.12 -20.70
CA CYS A 235 -6.20 3.30 -21.43
C CYS A 235 -6.10 3.78 -22.87
N SER A 236 -4.90 3.75 -23.44
CA SER A 236 -4.70 4.06 -24.86
C SER A 236 -3.82 3.04 -25.54
N ILE A 237 -4.17 2.67 -26.79
CA ILE A 237 -3.38 1.82 -27.67
C ILE A 237 -2.88 2.71 -28.81
N ARG A 238 -1.57 2.71 -29.03
CA ARG A 238 -0.91 3.53 -30.06
C ARG A 238 -0.10 2.66 -31.00
N GLY A 239 0.07 3.08 -32.23
CA GLY A 239 0.89 2.39 -33.24
C GLY A 239 0.25 1.12 -33.80
N LEU A 240 -1.06 0.89 -33.58
CA LEU A 240 -1.73 -0.29 -34.11
C LEU A 240 -1.92 -0.15 -35.63
N ASP A 241 -1.38 -1.12 -36.41
CA ASP A 241 -1.58 -1.28 -37.87
C ASP A 241 -2.41 -2.54 -38.10
N PHE A 242 -3.55 -2.41 -38.77
CA PHE A 242 -4.50 -3.51 -38.99
C PHE A 242 -3.98 -4.57 -39.96
N ASN A 243 -2.98 -4.25 -40.77
CA ASN A 243 -2.39 -5.19 -41.74
C ASN A 243 -1.19 -5.96 -41.15
N ALA A 244 -0.52 -5.41 -40.14
CA ALA A 244 0.70 -5.96 -39.56
C ALA A 244 0.51 -6.64 -38.21
N HIS A 245 -0.46 -6.19 -37.41
CA HIS A 245 -0.58 -6.59 -36.02
C HIS A 245 -1.74 -7.55 -35.75
N GLY A 246 -1.44 -8.64 -35.05
CA GLY A 246 -2.45 -9.58 -34.55
C GLY A 246 -2.55 -9.58 -33.04
N LYS A 247 -3.40 -10.46 -32.48
CA LYS A 247 -3.67 -10.59 -31.04
C LYS A 247 -2.42 -10.72 -30.18
N HIS A 248 -1.41 -11.47 -30.64
CA HIS A 248 -0.14 -11.67 -29.93
C HIS A 248 0.63 -10.37 -29.71
N HIS A 249 0.59 -9.46 -30.68
CA HIS A 249 1.19 -8.12 -30.54
C HIS A 249 0.45 -7.28 -29.47
N ILE A 250 -0.89 -7.28 -29.46
CA ILE A 250 -1.68 -6.54 -28.47
C ILE A 250 -1.45 -7.10 -27.06
N ILE A 251 -1.43 -8.43 -26.90
CA ILE A 251 -1.16 -9.08 -25.62
C ILE A 251 0.24 -8.71 -25.11
N ARG A 252 1.24 -8.76 -25.99
CA ARG A 252 2.62 -8.37 -25.66
C ARG A 252 2.71 -6.90 -25.27
N ALA A 253 2.12 -6.00 -26.06
CA ALA A 253 2.11 -4.57 -25.77
C ALA A 253 1.44 -4.23 -24.45
N ALA A 254 0.37 -4.96 -24.07
CA ALA A 254 -0.27 -4.78 -22.78
C ALA A 254 0.65 -5.18 -21.63
N GLN A 255 1.35 -6.30 -21.76
CA GLN A 255 2.33 -6.75 -20.75
C GLN A 255 3.50 -5.79 -20.63
N GLU A 256 4.01 -5.28 -21.74
CA GLU A 256 5.09 -4.27 -21.76
C GLU A 256 4.65 -2.92 -21.19
N GLY A 257 3.39 -2.54 -21.39
CA GLY A 257 2.84 -1.31 -20.82
C GLY A 257 2.59 -1.35 -19.32
N ILE A 258 2.60 -2.54 -18.71
CA ILE A 258 2.49 -2.75 -17.27
C ILE A 258 3.85 -2.60 -16.57
N VAL A 259 4.93 -2.95 -17.25
CA VAL A 259 6.32 -2.95 -16.73
C VAL A 259 7.01 -1.63 -17.00
#